data_9a3b9a93a9540509835f306122496692
#
_entry.id   9a3b9a93a9540509835f306122496692
#
_cell.length_a   1.000
_cell.length_b   1.000
_cell.length_c   1.000
_cell.angle_alpha   90.00
_cell.angle_beta   90.00
_cell.angle_gamma   90.00
#
_symmetry.space_group_name_H-M   'P 1'
#
loop_
_entity.id
_entity.type
_entity.pdbx_description
1 polymer ?
#
loop_
_entity_poly.entity_id
_entity_poly.type
_entity_poly.pdbx_seq_one_letter_code
_entity_poly.pdbx_strand_id
1 'polypeptide(L)'
;PEMSRGLGDVYKRQVLVIFILLQIFSSEHWWFGYTYETDGYTNKSATIVKINYPSEKVVIPSTIFFHKVNALGGYVTGYNLWGAERKGMFEDNDIVKEIVVSEGIEYIFNRCFYHCISLESIQLPSTIKQFSFMNCESLKNVNFNGDVKEIESLSFSGCSSLETLVIPDNIADRGIAYGAFSGCTSLKSINIPDNITAIQQYTFSNCISLKQLVLSKNIKSIEWGAFENCTLLEKIIIYDKAEDIADNAFEGCDKLTIYGIKGSYAEQYANEHNIPFEELNNIVD
;
A
#
# COMPACT_ATOMS: atom_id res chain seq x y z
N PRO A 1 47.13 -4.73 -31.10
CA PRO A 1 46.13 -5.12 -30.09
C PRO A 1 45.41 -3.92 -29.44
N GLU A 2 45.85 -2.67 -29.66
CA GLU A 2 45.25 -1.48 -29.04
C GLU A 2 44.15 -0.83 -29.87
N MET A 3 44.01 -1.15 -31.17
CA MET A 3 42.96 -0.54 -32.00
C MET A 3 41.52 -1.08 -31.74
N SER A 4 41.36 -2.23 -31.08
CA SER A 4 40.03 -2.80 -30.84
C SER A 4 39.30 -2.21 -29.63
N ARG A 5 40.01 -1.55 -28.70
CA ARG A 5 39.39 -0.90 -27.53
C ARG A 5 38.76 0.47 -27.87
N GLY A 6 39.34 1.22 -28.79
CA GLY A 6 38.83 2.55 -29.18
C GLY A 6 37.56 2.53 -30.01
N LEU A 7 37.38 1.50 -30.88
CA LEU A 7 36.16 1.39 -31.70
C LEU A 7 34.90 1.03 -30.86
N GLY A 8 35.05 0.24 -29.82
CA GLY A 8 33.94 -0.12 -28.92
C GLY A 8 33.39 1.07 -28.14
N ASP A 9 34.25 1.99 -27.71
CA ASP A 9 33.86 3.19 -26.97
C ASP A 9 33.26 4.28 -27.87
N VAL A 10 33.75 4.37 -29.13
CA VAL A 10 33.16 5.28 -30.12
C VAL A 10 31.78 4.79 -30.54
N TYR A 11 31.59 3.49 -30.75
CA TYR A 11 30.28 2.91 -31.04
C TYR A 11 29.28 3.08 -29.89
N LYS A 12 29.72 2.85 -28.64
CA LYS A 12 28.88 3.11 -27.46
C LYS A 12 28.47 4.58 -27.34
N ARG A 13 29.38 5.51 -27.63
CA ARG A 13 29.06 6.95 -27.63
C ARG A 13 28.16 7.36 -28.78
N GLN A 14 28.32 6.80 -29.97
CA GLN A 14 27.44 7.06 -31.12
C GLN A 14 26.05 6.48 -30.94
N VAL A 15 25.94 5.26 -30.40
CA VAL A 15 24.65 4.65 -30.03
C VAL A 15 23.96 5.48 -28.95
N LEU A 16 24.71 5.97 -27.95
CA LEU A 16 24.18 6.83 -26.90
C LEU A 16 23.64 8.17 -27.46
N VAL A 17 24.37 8.80 -28.40
CA VAL A 17 23.96 10.06 -29.03
C VAL A 17 22.75 9.87 -29.95
N ILE A 18 22.65 8.77 -30.68
CA ILE A 18 21.50 8.41 -31.50
C ILE A 18 20.27 8.11 -30.63
N PHE A 19 20.45 7.43 -29.51
CA PHE A 19 19.39 7.21 -28.53
C PHE A 19 18.89 8.53 -27.93
N ILE A 20 19.76 9.46 -27.60
CA ILE A 20 19.40 10.79 -27.06
C ILE A 20 18.60 11.58 -28.10
N LEU A 21 18.98 11.56 -29.37
CA LEU A 21 18.29 12.31 -30.44
C LEU A 21 16.92 11.72 -30.79
N LEU A 22 16.72 10.40 -30.69
CA LEU A 22 15.42 9.76 -30.90
C LEU A 22 14.44 10.00 -29.73
N GLN A 23 14.94 10.29 -28.54
CA GLN A 23 14.12 10.54 -27.34
C GLN A 23 13.52 11.95 -27.28
N ILE A 24 14.09 12.94 -28.00
CA ILE A 24 13.61 14.33 -28.01
C ILE A 24 12.24 14.46 -28.70
N PHE A 25 11.81 13.48 -29.49
CA PHE A 25 10.61 13.53 -30.32
C PHE A 25 9.49 12.57 -29.93
N SER A 26 9.65 11.77 -28.84
CA SER A 26 8.59 10.89 -28.34
C SER A 26 8.20 11.27 -26.91
N SER A 27 6.94 11.12 -26.56
CA SER A 27 6.44 11.34 -25.20
C SER A 27 6.97 10.29 -24.21
N GLU A 28 7.46 9.14 -24.72
CA GLU A 28 8.07 8.09 -23.92
C GLU A 28 9.58 8.10 -24.10
N HIS A 29 10.30 8.11 -22.96
CA HIS A 29 11.76 8.10 -22.93
C HIS A 29 12.29 6.83 -22.27
N TRP A 30 13.40 6.28 -22.76
CA TRP A 30 14.00 5.04 -22.30
C TRP A 30 15.37 5.31 -21.68
N TRP A 31 15.62 4.76 -20.49
CA TRP A 31 16.91 4.90 -19.83
C TRP A 31 17.23 3.67 -18.96
N PHE A 32 18.34 2.98 -19.23
CA PHE A 32 18.88 1.85 -18.46
C PHE A 32 17.82 0.89 -17.89
N GLY A 33 16.88 0.47 -18.72
CA GLY A 33 15.84 -0.47 -18.31
C GLY A 33 14.52 0.16 -17.85
N TYR A 34 14.40 1.49 -17.82
CA TYR A 34 13.15 2.18 -17.50
C TYR A 34 12.60 2.94 -18.70
N THR A 35 11.29 2.96 -18.81
CA THR A 35 10.56 3.91 -19.66
C THR A 35 9.93 4.95 -18.73
N TYR A 36 10.02 6.22 -19.08
CA TYR A 36 9.49 7.32 -18.29
C TYR A 36 8.82 8.38 -19.18
N GLU A 37 7.88 9.10 -18.57
CA GLU A 37 7.20 10.28 -19.19
C GLU A 37 7.61 11.53 -18.43
N THR A 38 7.68 12.67 -19.11
CA THR A 38 7.93 13.98 -18.49
C THR A 38 6.63 14.78 -18.45
N ASP A 39 6.55 15.78 -17.55
CA ASP A 39 5.36 16.61 -17.35
C ASP A 39 5.01 17.53 -18.53
N GLY A 40 5.77 17.47 -19.62
CA GLY A 40 5.51 18.14 -20.89
C GLY A 40 5.56 19.68 -20.84
N TYR A 41 5.40 20.31 -19.67
CA TYR A 41 5.36 21.76 -19.53
C TYR A 41 6.66 22.33 -18.95
N THR A 42 7.24 21.68 -17.96
CA THR A 42 8.43 22.18 -17.27
C THR A 42 9.65 21.31 -17.48
N ASN A 43 9.47 20.07 -17.95
CA ASN A 43 10.53 19.05 -18.07
C ASN A 43 11.37 18.86 -16.77
N LYS A 44 10.80 19.17 -15.61
CA LYS A 44 11.53 19.10 -14.33
C LYS A 44 11.28 17.81 -13.57
N SER A 45 10.16 17.17 -13.82
CA SER A 45 9.77 15.90 -13.18
C SER A 45 9.51 14.79 -14.20
N ALA A 46 9.70 13.55 -13.76
CA ALA A 46 9.46 12.36 -14.54
C ALA A 46 8.61 11.35 -13.74
N THR A 47 7.76 10.63 -14.46
CA THR A 47 7.06 9.45 -13.97
C THR A 47 7.67 8.22 -14.65
N ILE A 48 8.14 7.25 -13.87
CA ILE A 48 8.55 5.95 -14.44
C ILE A 48 7.28 5.15 -14.69
N VAL A 49 7.09 4.74 -15.95
CA VAL A 49 5.87 4.04 -16.38
C VAL A 49 6.09 2.57 -16.68
N LYS A 50 7.34 2.14 -16.94
CA LYS A 50 7.66 0.76 -17.27
C LYS A 50 9.06 0.39 -16.84
N ILE A 51 9.25 -0.86 -16.38
CA ILE A 51 10.54 -1.52 -16.25
C ILE A 51 10.71 -2.52 -17.40
N ASN A 52 11.84 -2.43 -18.10
CA ASN A 52 12.08 -3.26 -19.29
C ASN A 52 12.77 -4.58 -18.97
N TYR A 53 13.58 -4.62 -17.91
CA TYR A 53 14.37 -5.78 -17.50
C TYR A 53 14.25 -6.00 -15.98
N PRO A 54 13.12 -6.54 -15.49
CA PRO A 54 12.93 -6.77 -14.07
C PRO A 54 13.92 -7.83 -13.56
N SER A 55 14.46 -7.63 -12.38
CA SER A 55 15.26 -8.59 -11.63
C SER A 55 14.59 -8.86 -10.29
N GLU A 56 15.05 -9.87 -9.53
CA GLU A 56 14.47 -10.16 -8.20
C GLU A 56 14.55 -8.97 -7.24
N LYS A 57 15.60 -8.14 -7.38
CA LYS A 57 15.76 -6.89 -6.62
C LYS A 57 15.79 -5.71 -7.56
N VAL A 58 14.93 -4.71 -7.28
CA VAL A 58 14.83 -3.47 -8.06
C VAL A 58 15.02 -2.27 -7.15
N VAL A 59 15.89 -1.35 -7.56
CA VAL A 59 16.06 -0.03 -6.92
C VAL A 59 15.51 1.02 -7.87
N ILE A 60 14.45 1.70 -7.46
CA ILE A 60 13.85 2.77 -8.25
C ILE A 60 14.63 4.07 -8.02
N PRO A 61 15.21 4.67 -9.07
CA PRO A 61 16.06 5.86 -8.92
C PRO A 61 15.24 7.11 -8.63
N SER A 62 15.82 8.06 -7.89
CA SER A 62 15.23 9.40 -7.64
C SER A 62 15.40 10.36 -8.82
N THR A 63 16.25 10.02 -9.79
CA THR A 63 16.51 10.84 -10.97
C THR A 63 16.73 9.97 -12.20
N ILE A 64 16.21 10.41 -13.34
CA ILE A 64 16.46 9.81 -14.65
C ILE A 64 16.93 10.92 -15.58
N PHE A 65 18.15 10.79 -16.15
CA PHE A 65 18.87 11.87 -16.82
C PHE A 65 18.97 13.09 -15.90
N PHE A 66 18.30 14.18 -16.26
CA PHE A 66 18.27 15.43 -15.48
C PHE A 66 16.91 15.66 -14.83
N HIS A 67 15.99 14.70 -14.95
CA HIS A 67 14.64 14.81 -14.41
C HIS A 67 14.55 14.15 -13.03
N LYS A 68 13.95 14.85 -12.09
CA LYS A 68 13.61 14.29 -10.79
C LYS A 68 12.45 13.32 -10.97
N VAL A 69 12.58 12.08 -10.51
CA VAL A 69 11.47 11.11 -10.47
C VAL A 69 10.62 11.42 -9.25
N ASN A 70 9.36 11.76 -9.46
CA ASN A 70 8.40 12.04 -8.39
C ASN A 70 7.24 11.03 -8.34
N ALA A 71 7.07 10.19 -9.37
CA ALA A 71 5.98 9.24 -9.43
C ALA A 71 6.37 7.93 -10.13
N LEU A 72 5.68 6.86 -9.74
CA LEU A 72 5.65 5.58 -10.43
C LEU A 72 4.24 5.38 -10.98
N GLY A 73 4.12 5.01 -12.24
CA GLY A 73 2.84 4.89 -12.92
C GLY A 73 2.70 3.63 -13.73
N GLY A 74 1.77 3.67 -14.66
CA GLY A 74 1.56 2.65 -15.67
C GLY A 74 1.59 3.25 -17.07
N TYR A 75 1.81 2.42 -18.05
CA TYR A 75 1.85 2.80 -19.47
C TYR A 75 0.54 2.45 -20.17
N VAL A 76 0.25 3.18 -21.25
CA VAL A 76 -0.95 2.94 -22.09
C VAL A 76 -0.71 1.68 -22.92
N THR A 77 -1.62 0.69 -22.81
CA THR A 77 -1.58 -0.55 -23.59
C THR A 77 -2.54 -0.53 -24.77
N GLY A 78 -3.55 0.34 -24.72
CA GLY A 78 -4.57 0.43 -25.77
C GLY A 78 -5.60 1.52 -25.46
N TYR A 79 -6.60 1.62 -26.33
CA TYR A 79 -7.76 2.49 -26.15
C TYR A 79 -9.04 1.68 -26.34
N ASN A 80 -10.01 1.88 -25.44
CA ASN A 80 -11.34 1.32 -25.55
C ASN A 80 -12.41 2.43 -25.53
N LEU A 81 -13.68 2.05 -25.50
CA LEU A 81 -14.82 2.99 -25.47
C LEU A 81 -14.84 3.90 -24.22
N TRP A 82 -14.07 3.54 -23.19
CA TRP A 82 -14.01 4.24 -21.89
C TRP A 82 -12.72 5.04 -21.71
N GLY A 83 -11.83 5.05 -22.72
CA GLY A 83 -10.56 5.77 -22.70
C GLY A 83 -9.32 4.90 -22.84
N ALA A 84 -8.18 5.40 -22.38
CA ALA A 84 -6.90 4.70 -22.46
C ALA A 84 -6.84 3.54 -21.44
N GLU A 85 -6.54 2.34 -21.92
CA GLU A 85 -6.17 1.22 -21.07
C GLU A 85 -4.73 1.40 -20.57
N ARG A 86 -4.53 1.31 -19.27
CA ARG A 86 -3.21 1.44 -18.65
C ARG A 86 -2.85 0.16 -17.91
N LYS A 87 -1.64 -0.33 -18.12
CA LYS A 87 -1.04 -1.40 -17.32
C LYS A 87 -0.08 -0.80 -16.30
N GLY A 88 -0.16 -1.25 -15.06
CA GLY A 88 0.75 -0.81 -14.00
C GLY A 88 2.20 -1.21 -14.31
N MET A 89 3.16 -0.44 -13.79
CA MET A 89 4.60 -0.65 -14.08
C MET A 89 5.07 -2.06 -13.72
N PHE A 90 4.61 -2.61 -12.61
CA PHE A 90 4.90 -3.96 -12.13
C PHE A 90 3.66 -4.87 -12.12
N GLU A 91 2.57 -4.46 -12.71
CA GLU A 91 1.32 -5.23 -12.72
C GLU A 91 1.53 -6.63 -13.29
N ASP A 92 1.06 -7.65 -12.55
CA ASP A 92 1.24 -9.07 -12.83
C ASP A 92 2.72 -9.52 -12.87
N ASN A 93 3.62 -8.80 -12.18
CA ASN A 93 5.02 -9.18 -12.13
C ASN A 93 5.25 -10.35 -11.15
N ASP A 94 5.82 -11.43 -11.65
CA ASP A 94 6.13 -12.66 -10.92
C ASP A 94 7.63 -12.88 -10.67
N ILE A 95 8.48 -11.89 -10.98
CA ILE A 95 9.94 -11.99 -10.86
C ILE A 95 10.47 -11.20 -9.68
N VAL A 96 9.94 -9.96 -9.50
CA VAL A 96 10.46 -9.01 -8.52
C VAL A 96 10.05 -9.41 -7.12
N LYS A 97 11.04 -9.58 -6.23
CA LYS A 97 10.87 -9.96 -4.82
C LYS A 97 11.13 -8.81 -3.85
N GLU A 98 12.04 -7.92 -4.21
CA GLU A 98 12.42 -6.78 -3.37
C GLU A 98 12.45 -5.48 -4.17
N ILE A 99 11.82 -4.44 -3.62
CA ILE A 99 11.84 -3.10 -4.21
C ILE A 99 12.31 -2.09 -3.17
N VAL A 100 13.24 -1.24 -3.59
CA VAL A 100 13.66 -0.05 -2.83
C VAL A 100 13.27 1.18 -3.64
N VAL A 101 12.36 1.98 -3.10
CA VAL A 101 11.94 3.24 -3.72
C VAL A 101 12.75 4.38 -3.13
N SER A 102 13.48 5.11 -3.99
CA SER A 102 14.36 6.19 -3.56
C SER A 102 13.59 7.42 -3.07
N GLU A 103 14.24 8.21 -2.20
CA GLU A 103 13.70 9.48 -1.71
C GLU A 103 13.34 10.45 -2.84
N GLY A 104 12.28 11.23 -2.63
CA GLY A 104 11.75 12.20 -3.59
C GLY A 104 10.63 11.67 -4.48
N ILE A 105 10.33 10.36 -4.43
CA ILE A 105 9.16 9.79 -5.08
C ILE A 105 7.97 9.97 -4.11
N GLU A 106 6.92 10.61 -4.60
CA GLU A 106 5.75 11.00 -3.80
C GLU A 106 4.51 10.15 -4.11
N TYR A 107 4.41 9.63 -5.34
CA TYR A 107 3.21 8.95 -5.81
C TYR A 107 3.54 7.61 -6.44
N ILE A 108 2.85 6.57 -6.01
CA ILE A 108 2.79 5.25 -6.64
C ILE A 108 1.34 5.08 -7.06
N PHE A 109 1.06 5.33 -8.34
CA PHE A 109 -0.31 5.31 -8.85
C PHE A 109 -0.95 3.92 -8.77
N ASN A 110 -2.28 3.93 -8.72
CA ASN A 110 -3.09 2.72 -8.70
C ASN A 110 -2.65 1.72 -9.77
N ARG A 111 -2.64 0.45 -9.42
CA ARG A 111 -2.19 -0.68 -10.23
C ARG A 111 -0.67 -0.74 -10.48
N CYS A 112 0.16 0.21 -10.03
CA CYS A 112 1.61 0.14 -10.23
C CYS A 112 2.18 -1.22 -9.77
N PHE A 113 1.73 -1.72 -8.62
CA PHE A 113 2.10 -3.02 -8.06
C PHE A 113 0.92 -3.99 -7.97
N TYR A 114 -0.14 -3.78 -8.75
CA TYR A 114 -1.29 -4.67 -8.73
C TYR A 114 -0.90 -6.09 -9.11
N HIS A 115 -1.24 -7.07 -8.24
CA HIS A 115 -0.99 -8.48 -8.47
C HIS A 115 0.50 -8.83 -8.70
N CYS A 116 1.41 -8.16 -7.98
CA CYS A 116 2.83 -8.52 -7.93
C CYS A 116 3.01 -9.73 -7.00
N ILE A 117 2.67 -10.92 -7.48
CA ILE A 117 2.53 -12.12 -6.64
C ILE A 117 3.84 -12.60 -6.00
N SER A 118 5.02 -12.22 -6.54
CA SER A 118 6.33 -12.60 -6.01
C SER A 118 6.96 -11.53 -5.12
N LEU A 119 6.37 -10.32 -5.01
CA LEU A 119 6.92 -9.23 -4.20
C LEU A 119 6.85 -9.58 -2.71
N GLU A 120 8.02 -9.77 -2.07
CA GLU A 120 8.13 -10.13 -0.65
C GLU A 120 8.39 -8.92 0.25
N SER A 121 9.11 -7.91 -0.26
CA SER A 121 9.46 -6.73 0.53
C SER A 121 9.53 -5.46 -0.28
N ILE A 122 9.13 -4.35 0.34
CA ILE A 122 9.26 -3.02 -0.21
C ILE A 122 9.70 -2.01 0.84
N GLN A 123 10.66 -1.16 0.46
CA GLN A 123 11.06 0.02 1.22
C GLN A 123 10.50 1.26 0.53
N LEU A 124 9.66 2.00 1.24
CA LEU A 124 9.05 3.24 0.79
C LEU A 124 9.84 4.45 1.29
N PRO A 125 9.96 5.53 0.50
CA PRO A 125 10.65 6.73 0.91
C PRO A 125 9.85 7.55 1.92
N SER A 126 10.53 8.46 2.65
CA SER A 126 9.87 9.40 3.56
C SER A 126 8.94 10.40 2.85
N THR A 127 9.10 10.56 1.54
CA THR A 127 8.32 11.49 0.70
C THR A 127 7.03 10.90 0.16
N ILE A 128 6.73 9.62 0.44
CA ILE A 128 5.57 8.94 -0.15
C ILE A 128 4.25 9.55 0.35
N LYS A 129 3.34 9.83 -0.55
CA LYS A 129 2.01 10.37 -0.27
C LYS A 129 0.90 9.38 -0.64
N GLN A 130 1.14 8.59 -1.68
CA GLN A 130 0.17 7.64 -2.23
C GLN A 130 0.85 6.36 -2.70
N PHE A 131 0.25 5.20 -2.40
CA PHE A 131 0.73 3.89 -2.84
C PHE A 131 -0.40 2.85 -2.85
N SER A 132 -0.18 1.74 -3.59
CA SER A 132 -1.10 0.60 -3.59
C SER A 132 -0.36 -0.70 -3.92
N PHE A 133 -0.62 -1.75 -3.14
CA PHE A 133 -0.07 -3.10 -3.26
C PHE A 133 -1.18 -4.15 -3.34
N MET A 134 -2.31 -3.79 -3.91
CA MET A 134 -3.46 -4.70 -4.02
C MET A 134 -3.07 -6.02 -4.68
N ASN A 135 -3.40 -7.15 -4.02
CA ASN A 135 -3.09 -8.52 -4.43
C ASN A 135 -1.58 -8.83 -4.56
N CYS A 136 -0.72 -8.17 -3.81
CA CYS A 136 0.67 -8.59 -3.63
C CYS A 136 0.72 -9.75 -2.63
N GLU A 137 0.37 -10.95 -3.09
CA GLU A 137 0.10 -12.10 -2.22
C GLU A 137 1.31 -12.55 -1.40
N SER A 138 2.54 -12.38 -1.90
CA SER A 138 3.79 -12.74 -1.19
C SER A 138 4.33 -11.63 -0.29
N LEU A 139 3.70 -10.45 -0.24
CA LEU A 139 4.23 -9.29 0.50
C LEU A 139 4.20 -9.55 2.01
N LYS A 140 5.39 -9.55 2.62
CA LYS A 140 5.60 -9.80 4.07
C LYS A 140 6.07 -8.56 4.81
N ASN A 141 6.92 -7.75 4.13
CA ASN A 141 7.60 -6.63 4.77
C ASN A 141 7.36 -5.33 4.01
N VAL A 142 6.75 -4.37 4.70
CA VAL A 142 6.59 -3.00 4.23
C VAL A 142 7.30 -2.08 5.20
N ASN A 143 8.29 -1.35 4.74
CA ASN A 143 9.02 -0.38 5.55
C ASN A 143 8.66 1.04 5.13
N PHE A 144 8.01 1.76 6.03
CA PHE A 144 7.73 3.19 5.90
C PHE A 144 8.88 3.99 6.50
N ASN A 145 9.66 4.68 5.66
CA ASN A 145 10.78 5.51 6.13
C ASN A 145 10.36 6.91 6.61
N GLY A 146 9.07 7.22 6.65
CA GLY A 146 8.63 8.57 6.96
C GLY A 146 7.14 8.73 7.22
N ASP A 147 6.69 9.93 6.99
CA ASP A 147 5.37 10.45 7.32
C ASP A 147 4.30 9.99 6.33
N VAL A 148 3.84 8.76 6.44
CA VAL A 148 2.66 8.29 5.69
C VAL A 148 1.43 8.97 6.26
N LYS A 149 0.72 9.74 5.44
CA LYS A 149 -0.50 10.45 5.86
C LYS A 149 -1.77 9.65 5.63
N GLU A 150 -1.74 8.72 4.69
CA GLU A 150 -2.91 7.94 4.31
C GLU A 150 -2.52 6.57 3.76
N ILE A 151 -3.25 5.55 4.16
CA ILE A 151 -3.32 4.23 3.53
C ILE A 151 -4.63 4.21 2.76
N GLU A 152 -4.54 4.37 1.45
CA GLU A 152 -5.70 4.52 0.59
C GLU A 152 -6.56 3.25 0.50
N SER A 153 -7.73 3.43 -0.12
CA SER A 153 -8.65 2.31 -0.33
C SER A 153 -7.98 1.14 -1.04
N LEU A 154 -8.14 -0.06 -0.45
CA LEU A 154 -7.63 -1.31 -0.97
C LEU A 154 -6.10 -1.40 -1.08
N SER A 155 -5.33 -0.49 -0.45
CA SER A 155 -3.86 -0.42 -0.62
C SER A 155 -3.13 -1.72 -0.33
N PHE A 156 -3.56 -2.51 0.64
CA PHE A 156 -3.02 -3.82 0.98
C PHE A 156 -4.04 -4.96 0.81
N SER A 157 -5.17 -4.69 0.14
CA SER A 157 -6.19 -5.72 -0.06
C SER A 157 -5.60 -6.93 -0.78
N GLY A 158 -5.81 -8.14 -0.24
CA GLY A 158 -5.28 -9.38 -0.79
C GLY A 158 -3.78 -9.62 -0.57
N CYS A 159 -3.10 -8.83 0.30
CA CYS A 159 -1.73 -9.12 0.73
C CYS A 159 -1.73 -10.30 1.71
N SER A 160 -1.98 -11.51 1.21
CA SER A 160 -2.28 -12.69 2.01
C SER A 160 -1.12 -13.20 2.87
N SER A 161 0.13 -12.84 2.55
CA SER A 161 1.32 -13.18 3.35
C SER A 161 1.75 -12.10 4.35
N LEU A 162 1.06 -10.96 4.42
CA LEU A 162 1.39 -9.88 5.36
C LEU A 162 1.01 -10.31 6.78
N GLU A 163 2.02 -10.57 7.62
CA GLU A 163 1.79 -11.04 9.00
C GLU A 163 1.69 -9.88 10.00
N THR A 164 2.47 -8.84 9.81
CA THR A 164 2.52 -7.69 10.70
C THR A 164 2.73 -6.40 9.92
N LEU A 165 2.14 -5.32 10.40
CA LEU A 165 2.40 -3.98 9.88
C LEU A 165 2.39 -2.98 11.03
N VAL A 166 3.36 -2.06 11.03
CA VAL A 166 3.38 -0.92 11.95
C VAL A 166 2.97 0.33 11.17
N ILE A 167 1.80 0.87 11.51
CA ILE A 167 1.29 2.11 10.95
C ILE A 167 1.94 3.27 11.69
N PRO A 168 2.52 4.28 11.00
CA PRO A 168 3.11 5.46 11.63
C PRO A 168 2.07 6.29 12.39
N ASP A 169 2.46 6.83 13.56
CA ASP A 169 1.56 7.59 14.44
C ASP A 169 1.06 8.91 13.86
N ASN A 170 1.69 9.39 12.79
CA ASN A 170 1.37 10.66 12.15
C ASN A 170 0.36 10.53 10.98
N ILE A 171 -0.26 9.36 10.82
CA ILE A 171 -1.32 9.14 9.83
C ILE A 171 -2.51 10.09 10.10
N ALA A 172 -3.22 10.54 9.07
CA ALA A 172 -4.37 11.43 9.22
C ALA A 172 -5.56 10.72 9.94
N ASP A 173 -6.50 11.48 10.45
CA ASP A 173 -7.68 11.01 11.18
C ASP A 173 -8.44 9.87 10.45
N ARG A 174 -8.68 10.02 9.16
CA ARG A 174 -9.28 8.98 8.30
C ARG A 174 -8.26 8.29 7.41
N GLY A 175 -7.02 8.23 7.87
CA GLY A 175 -5.88 7.79 7.07
C GLY A 175 -5.81 6.27 6.82
N ILE A 176 -6.79 5.47 7.30
CA ILE A 176 -6.97 4.07 6.92
C ILE A 176 -8.31 3.96 6.19
N ALA A 177 -8.25 3.85 4.86
CA ALA A 177 -9.43 3.95 4.02
C ALA A 177 -10.12 2.59 3.79
N TYR A 178 -11.25 2.63 3.04
CA TYR A 178 -12.07 1.49 2.68
C TYR A 178 -11.25 0.25 2.28
N GLY A 179 -11.49 -0.88 2.92
CA GLY A 179 -10.92 -2.18 2.57
C GLY A 179 -9.39 -2.25 2.58
N ALA A 180 -8.71 -1.31 3.25
CA ALA A 180 -7.25 -1.15 3.16
C ALA A 180 -6.48 -2.46 3.40
N PHE A 181 -6.95 -3.33 4.30
CA PHE A 181 -6.35 -4.61 4.64
C PHE A 181 -7.27 -5.80 4.38
N SER A 182 -8.33 -5.61 3.59
CA SER A 182 -9.26 -6.69 3.27
C SER A 182 -8.55 -7.88 2.63
N GLY A 183 -8.76 -9.09 3.15
CA GLY A 183 -8.12 -10.30 2.63
C GLY A 183 -6.64 -10.46 3.02
N CYS A 184 -6.12 -9.70 3.98
CA CYS A 184 -4.81 -9.95 4.59
C CYS A 184 -4.90 -11.18 5.51
N THR A 185 -5.03 -12.36 4.91
CA THR A 185 -5.39 -13.60 5.63
C THR A 185 -4.36 -14.04 6.66
N SER A 186 -3.09 -13.65 6.52
CA SER A 186 -2.02 -13.95 7.48
C SER A 186 -1.80 -12.88 8.54
N LEU A 187 -2.56 -11.76 8.50
CA LEU A 187 -2.33 -10.64 9.41
C LEU A 187 -2.61 -11.03 10.87
N LYS A 188 -1.57 -11.00 11.71
CA LYS A 188 -1.61 -11.38 13.12
C LYS A 188 -1.60 -10.18 14.05
N SER A 189 -0.92 -9.10 13.63
CA SER A 189 -0.73 -7.89 14.44
C SER A 189 -0.63 -6.65 13.60
N ILE A 190 -1.34 -5.61 14.04
CA ILE A 190 -1.30 -4.26 13.47
C ILE A 190 -1.65 -3.27 14.60
N ASN A 191 -1.01 -2.09 14.62
CA ASN A 191 -1.39 -1.03 15.54
C ASN A 191 -2.44 -0.11 14.90
N ILE A 192 -3.31 0.46 15.70
CA ILE A 192 -4.23 1.52 15.29
C ILE A 192 -3.79 2.81 15.99
N PRO A 193 -3.16 3.76 15.29
CA PRO A 193 -2.69 5.01 15.86
C PRO A 193 -3.78 5.84 16.54
N ASP A 194 -3.42 6.59 17.58
CA ASP A 194 -4.36 7.32 18.42
C ASP A 194 -5.17 8.41 17.71
N ASN A 195 -4.69 8.91 16.57
CA ASN A 195 -5.43 9.88 15.78
C ASN A 195 -6.50 9.27 14.85
N ILE A 196 -6.56 7.95 14.74
CA ILE A 196 -7.64 7.28 13.98
C ILE A 196 -8.93 7.33 14.78
N THR A 197 -10.01 7.85 14.17
CA THR A 197 -11.34 8.00 14.79
C THR A 197 -12.39 7.08 14.19
N ALA A 198 -12.12 6.42 13.08
CA ALA A 198 -13.03 5.47 12.45
C ALA A 198 -12.29 4.25 11.89
N ILE A 199 -12.87 3.06 12.05
CA ILE A 199 -12.51 1.88 11.25
C ILE A 199 -13.52 1.84 10.10
N GLN A 200 -13.02 2.11 8.88
CA GLN A 200 -13.87 2.23 7.70
C GLN A 200 -14.36 0.88 7.21
N GLN A 201 -15.31 0.92 6.25
CA GLN A 201 -15.95 -0.28 5.71
C GLN A 201 -14.92 -1.27 5.19
N TYR A 202 -15.09 -2.54 5.55
CA TYR A 202 -14.28 -3.69 5.12
C TYR A 202 -12.78 -3.57 5.40
N THR A 203 -12.33 -2.64 6.26
CA THR A 203 -10.89 -2.39 6.50
C THR A 203 -10.13 -3.66 6.81
N PHE A 204 -10.65 -4.53 7.68
CA PHE A 204 -10.05 -5.80 8.08
C PHE A 204 -10.89 -7.02 7.68
N SER A 205 -11.82 -6.87 6.74
CA SER A 205 -12.63 -8.01 6.28
C SER A 205 -11.73 -9.17 5.81
N ASN A 206 -12.05 -10.39 6.22
CA ASN A 206 -11.29 -11.61 5.92
C ASN A 206 -9.82 -11.62 6.45
N CYS A 207 -9.50 -10.85 7.49
CA CYS A 207 -8.24 -10.99 8.23
C CYS A 207 -8.32 -12.19 9.19
N ILE A 208 -8.38 -13.39 8.62
CA ILE A 208 -8.72 -14.62 9.35
C ILE A 208 -7.70 -15.03 10.42
N SER A 209 -6.47 -14.52 10.37
CA SER A 209 -5.41 -14.80 11.37
C SER A 209 -5.33 -13.78 12.51
N LEU A 210 -6.11 -12.68 12.43
CA LEU A 210 -6.12 -11.63 13.43
C LEU A 210 -6.83 -12.13 14.68
N LYS A 211 -6.07 -12.30 15.80
CA LYS A 211 -6.63 -12.84 17.04
C LYS A 211 -7.05 -11.77 18.03
N GLN A 212 -6.35 -10.67 18.04
CA GLN A 212 -6.64 -9.56 18.96
C GLN A 212 -6.30 -8.22 18.33
N LEU A 213 -7.04 -7.19 18.71
CA LEU A 213 -6.79 -5.82 18.31
C LEU A 213 -7.16 -4.86 19.42
N VAL A 214 -6.30 -3.87 19.63
CA VAL A 214 -6.59 -2.71 20.48
C VAL A 214 -6.89 -1.55 19.57
N LEU A 215 -8.09 -1.02 19.64
CA LEU A 215 -8.47 0.17 18.87
C LEU A 215 -7.92 1.44 19.53
N SER A 216 -7.78 2.50 18.75
CA SER A 216 -7.47 3.82 19.28
C SER A 216 -8.52 4.28 20.30
N LYS A 217 -8.08 4.95 21.38
CA LYS A 217 -8.97 5.57 22.37
C LYS A 217 -9.89 6.66 21.79
N ASN A 218 -9.64 7.05 20.55
CA ASN A 218 -10.39 8.09 19.86
C ASN A 218 -11.38 7.54 18.80
N ILE A 219 -11.51 6.21 18.69
CA ILE A 219 -12.49 5.61 17.78
C ILE A 219 -13.90 6.06 18.15
N LYS A 220 -14.62 6.59 17.17
CA LYS A 220 -16.02 7.00 17.24
C LYS A 220 -16.94 6.05 16.50
N SER A 221 -16.45 5.50 15.36
CA SER A 221 -17.26 4.58 14.56
C SER A 221 -16.47 3.35 14.09
N ILE A 222 -17.20 2.23 13.97
CA ILE A 222 -16.75 0.99 13.32
C ILE A 222 -17.78 0.71 12.22
N GLU A 223 -17.35 0.82 10.98
CA GLU A 223 -18.26 0.83 9.83
C GLU A 223 -18.57 -0.59 9.32
N TRP A 224 -19.40 -0.68 8.30
CA TRP A 224 -19.94 -1.89 7.67
C TRP A 224 -18.85 -2.92 7.33
N GLY A 225 -19.01 -4.15 7.82
CA GLY A 225 -18.11 -5.27 7.54
C GLY A 225 -16.66 -5.03 7.94
N ALA A 226 -16.39 -4.07 8.83
CA ALA A 226 -15.04 -3.65 9.18
C ALA A 226 -14.14 -4.81 9.59
N PHE A 227 -14.71 -5.83 10.27
CA PHE A 227 -14.06 -7.07 10.71
C PHE A 227 -14.79 -8.32 10.20
N GLU A 228 -15.57 -8.19 9.13
CA GLU A 228 -16.31 -9.33 8.57
C GLU A 228 -15.38 -10.53 8.31
N ASN A 229 -15.80 -11.72 8.76
CA ASN A 229 -15.05 -12.98 8.63
C ASN A 229 -13.65 -12.97 9.27
N CYS A 230 -13.40 -12.18 10.31
CA CYS A 230 -12.20 -12.34 11.15
C CYS A 230 -12.39 -13.55 12.08
N THR A 231 -12.40 -14.75 11.53
CA THR A 231 -12.84 -16.00 12.21
C THR A 231 -12.00 -16.43 13.41
N LEU A 232 -10.79 -15.89 13.58
CA LEU A 232 -9.94 -16.12 14.74
C LEU A 232 -9.86 -14.92 15.67
N LEU A 233 -10.67 -13.86 15.47
CA LEU A 233 -10.69 -12.71 16.36
C LEU A 233 -11.35 -13.09 17.69
N GLU A 234 -10.53 -13.18 18.73
CA GLU A 234 -10.93 -13.58 20.09
C GLU A 234 -11.12 -12.37 20.99
N LYS A 235 -10.35 -11.28 20.74
CA LYS A 235 -10.35 -10.10 21.60
C LYS A 235 -10.26 -8.81 20.81
N ILE A 236 -11.19 -7.88 21.07
CA ILE A 236 -11.08 -6.49 20.65
C ILE A 236 -11.31 -5.54 21.82
N ILE A 237 -10.47 -4.50 21.92
CA ILE A 237 -10.66 -3.45 22.92
C ILE A 237 -11.26 -2.24 22.24
N ILE A 238 -12.45 -1.81 22.75
CA ILE A 238 -13.20 -0.64 22.28
C ILE A 238 -13.41 0.30 23.46
N TYR A 239 -12.93 1.53 23.32
CA TYR A 239 -13.05 2.53 24.39
C TYR A 239 -14.38 3.29 24.32
N ASP A 240 -14.61 4.14 25.30
CA ASP A 240 -15.87 4.83 25.59
C ASP A 240 -16.28 5.91 24.58
N LYS A 241 -15.38 6.31 23.67
CA LYS A 241 -15.71 7.27 22.61
C LYS A 241 -16.44 6.66 21.41
N ALA A 242 -16.55 5.34 21.33
CA ALA A 242 -17.33 4.69 20.28
C ALA A 242 -18.82 5.03 20.46
N GLU A 243 -19.41 5.59 19.41
CA GLU A 243 -20.81 6.06 19.36
C GLU A 243 -21.63 5.35 18.29
N ASP A 244 -20.94 4.68 17.35
CA ASP A 244 -21.55 4.02 16.20
C ASP A 244 -20.75 2.76 15.82
N ILE A 245 -21.42 1.61 15.87
CA ILE A 245 -20.88 0.31 15.41
C ILE A 245 -21.93 -0.31 14.50
N ALA A 246 -21.59 -0.52 13.25
CA ALA A 246 -22.51 -1.08 12.28
C ALA A 246 -22.91 -2.52 12.64
N ASP A 247 -24.17 -2.88 12.42
CA ASP A 247 -24.76 -4.16 12.80
C ASP A 247 -23.95 -5.37 12.32
N ASN A 248 -23.33 -5.28 11.14
CA ASN A 248 -22.50 -6.34 10.55
C ASN A 248 -20.99 -6.11 10.70
N ALA A 249 -20.58 -5.19 11.57
CA ALA A 249 -19.15 -4.86 11.75
C ALA A 249 -18.29 -6.08 12.08
N PHE A 250 -18.85 -7.03 12.83
CA PHE A 250 -18.19 -8.26 13.29
C PHE A 250 -18.87 -9.54 12.77
N GLU A 251 -19.56 -9.47 11.64
CA GLU A 251 -20.18 -10.66 11.03
C GLU A 251 -19.14 -11.75 10.78
N GLY A 252 -19.43 -13.01 11.22
CA GLY A 252 -18.51 -14.14 11.11
C GLY A 252 -17.34 -14.14 12.11
N CYS A 253 -17.36 -13.30 13.16
CA CYS A 253 -16.40 -13.30 14.25
C CYS A 253 -16.90 -14.16 15.45
N ASP A 254 -17.14 -15.45 15.22
CA ASP A 254 -17.84 -16.33 16.18
C ASP A 254 -17.09 -16.55 17.52
N LYS A 255 -15.83 -16.14 17.62
CA LYS A 255 -15.00 -16.29 18.83
C LYS A 255 -14.82 -15.00 19.63
N LEU A 256 -15.41 -13.89 19.13
CA LEU A 256 -15.15 -12.56 19.64
C LEU A 256 -15.68 -12.36 21.04
N THR A 257 -14.83 -11.75 21.88
CA THR A 257 -15.20 -11.06 23.13
C THR A 257 -14.83 -9.59 22.98
N ILE A 258 -15.76 -8.69 23.20
CA ILE A 258 -15.52 -7.25 23.25
C ILE A 258 -15.11 -6.86 24.66
N TYR A 259 -13.97 -6.17 24.78
CA TYR A 259 -13.49 -5.57 26.02
C TYR A 259 -13.70 -4.07 25.97
N GLY A 260 -14.32 -3.50 26.98
CA GLY A 260 -14.66 -2.08 26.95
C GLY A 260 -14.96 -1.49 28.32
N ILE A 261 -15.42 -0.24 28.30
CA ILE A 261 -15.84 0.47 29.52
C ILE A 261 -17.29 0.13 29.79
N LYS A 262 -17.60 -0.21 31.06
CA LYS A 262 -18.96 -0.47 31.51
C LYS A 262 -19.87 0.74 31.27
N GLY A 263 -21.07 0.49 30.73
CA GLY A 263 -22.03 1.53 30.35
C GLY A 263 -21.73 2.21 29.03
N SER A 264 -20.69 1.79 28.30
CA SER A 264 -20.35 2.33 26.99
C SER A 264 -21.27 1.78 25.88
N TYR A 265 -21.24 2.45 24.71
CA TYR A 265 -21.92 1.97 23.50
C TYR A 265 -21.42 0.57 23.06
N ALA A 266 -20.14 0.27 23.30
CA ALA A 266 -19.56 -1.05 23.01
C ALA A 266 -20.22 -2.17 23.84
N GLU A 267 -20.54 -1.93 25.12
CA GLU A 267 -21.31 -2.88 25.95
C GLU A 267 -22.74 -3.05 25.43
N GLN A 268 -23.42 -1.94 25.08
CA GLN A 268 -24.74 -2.00 24.51
C GLN A 268 -24.76 -2.83 23.21
N TYR A 269 -23.86 -2.53 22.26
CA TYR A 269 -23.73 -3.25 21.02
C TYR A 269 -23.46 -4.74 21.23
N ALA A 270 -22.53 -5.10 22.13
CA ALA A 270 -22.21 -6.49 22.46
C ALA A 270 -23.46 -7.26 22.94
N ASN A 271 -24.26 -6.64 23.83
CA ASN A 271 -25.50 -7.24 24.35
C ASN A 271 -26.57 -7.43 23.24
N GLU A 272 -26.75 -6.41 22.37
CA GLU A 272 -27.71 -6.47 21.28
C GLU A 272 -27.37 -7.55 20.23
N HIS A 273 -26.08 -7.82 20.04
CA HIS A 273 -25.59 -8.80 19.05
C HIS A 273 -25.20 -10.15 19.68
N ASN A 274 -25.46 -10.36 20.96
CA ASN A 274 -25.08 -11.59 21.71
C ASN A 274 -23.58 -11.90 21.64
N ILE A 275 -22.74 -10.87 21.61
CA ILE A 275 -21.29 -11.00 21.69
C ILE A 275 -20.89 -10.90 23.19
N PRO A 276 -20.02 -11.79 23.73
CA PRO A 276 -19.51 -11.65 25.08
C PRO A 276 -18.84 -10.29 25.31
N PHE A 277 -19.15 -9.66 26.45
CA PHE A 277 -18.54 -8.41 26.87
C PHE A 277 -17.81 -8.57 28.20
N GLU A 278 -16.60 -8.01 28.29
CA GLU A 278 -15.82 -7.95 29.52
C GLU A 278 -15.39 -6.50 29.82
N GLU A 279 -15.56 -6.11 31.09
CA GLU A 279 -15.16 -4.79 31.55
C GLU A 279 -13.64 -4.66 31.60
N LEU A 280 -13.09 -3.60 31.04
CA LEU A 280 -11.68 -3.22 31.20
C LEU A 280 -11.42 -2.78 32.64
N ASN A 281 -11.19 -3.71 33.53
CA ASN A 281 -10.74 -3.43 34.90
C ASN A 281 -9.25 -3.05 34.86
N ASN A 282 -8.93 -1.75 34.95
CA ASN A 282 -7.58 -1.21 35.18
C ASN A 282 -6.44 -2.07 34.61
N ILE A 283 -6.46 -2.30 33.29
CA ILE A 283 -5.26 -2.72 32.61
C ILE A 283 -4.37 -1.48 32.62
N VAL A 284 -3.52 -1.44 33.66
CA VAL A 284 -2.41 -0.49 33.75
C VAL A 284 -1.60 -0.64 32.47
N ASP A 285 -1.36 0.46 31.78
CA ASP A 285 -0.58 0.61 30.55
C ASP A 285 0.75 -0.15 30.54
#